data_093d9a637244a1c48a222f8190ed5693
#
_entry.id   093d9a637244a1c48a222f8190ed5693
#
_cell.length_a   1.000
_cell.length_b   1.000
_cell.length_c   1.000
_cell.angle_alpha   90.00
_cell.angle_beta   90.00
_cell.angle_gamma   90.00
#
_symmetry.space_group_name_H-M   'P 1'
#
loop_
_entity.id
_entity.type
_entity.pdbx_description
1 polymer ?
#
loop_
_entity_poly.entity_id
_entity_poly.type
_entity_poly.pdbx_seq_one_letter_code
_entity_poly.pdbx_strand_id
1 'polypeptide(L)'
;MTKNSSYYAKIARIFARILLVDSGGFHSSFIHNGYNRSDHEYLHFVRKVRADYFVLRDYPCEPQILQKFNITAKDQIHRTLEHHIKLLELYEQLEIKAQPIPVIQGWEIQDYLYCIDLFKEHGLINRFNYIAIGSTCRRHQVKTTQQIILTVREELPSRIKLHAFGVKLSVLNNKAVWDSLYSADSSAWNFIARWKSLRTSNNTLQLSYNMAKDYLIKIEKLKKIMNSQLSLFCNK
;
A
#
# COMPACT_ATOMS: atom_id res chain seq x y z
N MET A 1 -6.63 2.31 -17.99
CA MET A 1 -6.92 0.87 -17.81
C MET A 1 -7.14 0.24 -19.16
N THR A 2 -6.37 -0.75 -19.53
CA THR A 2 -6.58 -1.51 -20.74
C THR A 2 -7.90 -2.30 -20.62
N LYS A 3 -8.51 -2.71 -21.75
CA LYS A 3 -9.70 -3.60 -21.76
C LYS A 3 -9.52 -4.83 -20.85
N ASN A 4 -8.28 -5.27 -20.67
CA ASN A 4 -7.90 -6.41 -19.82
C ASN A 4 -8.01 -6.14 -18.30
N SER A 5 -7.87 -4.90 -17.82
CA SER A 5 -7.91 -4.64 -16.36
C SER A 5 -9.29 -4.92 -15.74
N SER A 6 -10.38 -4.65 -16.46
CA SER A 6 -11.73 -4.99 -16.02
C SER A 6 -11.99 -6.51 -15.99
N TYR A 7 -11.38 -7.25 -16.91
CA TYR A 7 -11.46 -8.72 -16.94
C TYR A 7 -10.72 -9.33 -15.76
N TYR A 8 -9.47 -8.92 -15.51
CA TYR A 8 -8.69 -9.41 -14.36
C TYR A 8 -9.32 -9.05 -13.02
N ALA A 9 -9.92 -7.87 -12.89
CA ALA A 9 -10.62 -7.50 -11.67
C ALA A 9 -11.88 -8.36 -11.42
N LYS A 10 -12.60 -8.75 -12.47
CA LYS A 10 -13.73 -9.69 -12.34
C LYS A 10 -13.25 -11.07 -11.89
N ILE A 11 -12.16 -11.57 -12.45
CA ILE A 11 -11.54 -12.85 -12.02
C ILE A 11 -11.06 -12.74 -10.57
N ALA A 12 -10.36 -11.68 -10.22
CA ALA A 12 -9.91 -11.46 -8.86
C ALA A 12 -11.09 -11.48 -7.87
N ARG A 13 -12.24 -10.87 -8.22
CA ARG A 13 -13.44 -10.88 -7.36
C ARG A 13 -14.03 -12.26 -7.15
N ILE A 14 -13.91 -13.17 -8.12
CA ILE A 14 -14.39 -14.56 -7.98
C ILE A 14 -13.57 -15.33 -6.95
N PHE A 15 -12.26 -15.08 -6.89
CA PHE A 15 -11.33 -15.82 -6.04
C PHE A 15 -10.92 -15.06 -4.77
N ALA A 16 -11.03 -13.75 -4.74
CA ALA A 16 -10.64 -12.94 -3.60
C ALA A 16 -11.77 -12.85 -2.57
N ARG A 17 -11.43 -13.14 -1.32
CA ARG A 17 -12.33 -12.94 -0.18
C ARG A 17 -12.55 -11.45 0.11
N ILE A 18 -11.51 -10.65 -0.08
CA ILE A 18 -11.52 -9.19 0.06
C ILE A 18 -10.79 -8.62 -1.14
N LEU A 19 -11.38 -7.63 -1.81
CA LEU A 19 -10.79 -6.95 -2.96
C LEU A 19 -10.46 -5.50 -2.58
N LEU A 20 -9.16 -5.19 -2.56
CA LEU A 20 -8.63 -3.85 -2.43
C LEU A 20 -8.15 -3.35 -3.79
N VAL A 21 -8.57 -2.16 -4.19
CA VAL A 21 -8.10 -1.48 -5.41
C VAL A 21 -7.05 -0.44 -5.03
N ASP A 22 -5.82 -0.65 -5.51
CA ASP A 22 -4.70 0.28 -5.36
C ASP A 22 -4.89 1.51 -6.27
N SER A 23 -4.43 2.68 -5.80
CA SER A 23 -4.46 3.95 -6.55
C SER A 23 -3.55 3.95 -7.78
N GLY A 24 -2.49 3.15 -7.77
CA GLY A 24 -1.41 3.17 -8.76
C GLY A 24 -0.50 4.39 -8.63
N GLY A 25 -0.44 5.00 -7.45
CA GLY A 25 0.24 6.26 -7.15
C GLY A 25 1.70 6.26 -7.57
N PHE A 26 2.47 5.22 -7.22
CA PHE A 26 3.89 5.15 -7.55
C PHE A 26 4.14 5.21 -9.07
N HIS A 27 3.46 4.36 -9.84
CA HIS A 27 3.66 4.28 -11.29
C HIS A 27 3.24 5.58 -11.99
N SER A 28 2.09 6.11 -11.63
CA SER A 28 1.56 7.35 -12.21
C SER A 28 2.44 8.56 -11.87
N SER A 29 2.87 8.70 -10.64
CA SER A 29 3.74 9.79 -10.20
C SER A 29 5.12 9.71 -10.82
N PHE A 30 5.70 8.50 -10.95
CA PHE A 30 7.01 8.33 -11.56
C PHE A 30 7.03 8.72 -13.03
N ILE A 31 5.94 8.47 -13.78
CA ILE A 31 5.88 8.77 -15.22
C ILE A 31 5.37 10.19 -15.48
N HIS A 32 4.31 10.62 -14.81
CA HIS A 32 3.52 11.79 -15.16
C HIS A 32 3.53 12.91 -14.10
N ASN A 33 4.25 12.74 -12.99
CA ASN A 33 4.14 13.61 -11.81
C ASN A 33 2.69 13.74 -11.29
N GLY A 34 1.92 12.68 -11.40
CA GLY A 34 0.52 12.64 -10.96
C GLY A 34 -0.29 11.62 -11.71
N TYR A 35 -1.59 11.70 -11.58
CA TYR A 35 -2.51 10.75 -12.20
C TYR A 35 -2.95 11.21 -13.58
N ASN A 36 -2.84 10.33 -14.58
CA ASN A 36 -3.25 10.59 -15.96
C ASN A 36 -4.72 10.27 -16.26
N ARG A 37 -5.45 9.80 -15.24
CA ARG A 37 -6.89 9.51 -15.30
C ARG A 37 -7.62 10.36 -14.30
N SER A 38 -8.86 10.72 -14.63
CA SER A 38 -9.72 11.47 -13.73
C SER A 38 -10.11 10.67 -12.47
N ASP A 39 -10.49 11.38 -11.42
CA ASP A 39 -11.03 10.79 -10.19
C ASP A 39 -12.35 10.05 -10.45
N HIS A 40 -13.19 10.59 -11.35
CA HIS A 40 -14.41 9.95 -11.81
C HIS A 40 -14.14 8.56 -12.45
N GLU A 41 -13.16 8.47 -13.35
CA GLU A 41 -12.80 7.19 -13.98
C GLU A 41 -12.28 6.19 -12.94
N TYR A 42 -11.52 6.66 -11.96
CA TYR A 42 -11.01 5.82 -10.89
C TYR A 42 -12.14 5.28 -10.01
N LEU A 43 -13.01 6.15 -9.49
CA LEU A 43 -14.14 5.75 -8.66
C LEU A 43 -15.17 4.92 -9.42
N HIS A 44 -15.40 5.23 -10.70
CA HIS A 44 -16.24 4.38 -11.55
C HIS A 44 -15.67 2.97 -11.69
N PHE A 45 -14.34 2.84 -11.81
CA PHE A 45 -13.70 1.52 -11.84
C PHE A 45 -13.84 0.80 -10.49
N VAL A 46 -13.60 1.46 -9.36
CA VAL A 46 -13.81 0.91 -8.00
C VAL A 46 -15.21 0.32 -7.86
N ARG A 47 -16.24 1.10 -8.26
CA ARG A 47 -17.65 0.65 -8.26
C ARG A 47 -17.88 -0.54 -9.20
N LYS A 48 -17.35 -0.48 -10.42
CA LYS A 48 -17.54 -1.52 -11.45
C LYS A 48 -17.00 -2.87 -11.02
N VAL A 49 -15.86 -2.90 -10.31
CA VAL A 49 -15.25 -4.15 -9.83
C VAL A 49 -15.82 -4.62 -8.50
N ARG A 50 -16.70 -3.84 -7.89
CA ARG A 50 -17.30 -4.11 -6.58
C ARG A 50 -16.22 -4.30 -5.52
N ALA A 51 -15.24 -3.40 -5.47
CA ALA A 51 -14.19 -3.44 -4.46
C ALA A 51 -14.78 -3.35 -3.05
N ASP A 52 -14.13 -3.99 -2.07
CA ASP A 52 -14.44 -3.82 -0.65
C ASP A 52 -13.72 -2.58 -0.10
N TYR A 53 -12.50 -2.34 -0.59
CA TYR A 53 -11.66 -1.21 -0.23
C TYR A 53 -11.03 -0.59 -1.48
N PHE A 54 -10.74 0.70 -1.40
CA PHE A 54 -9.93 1.39 -2.39
C PHE A 54 -9.00 2.39 -1.73
N VAL A 55 -7.82 2.55 -2.30
CA VAL A 55 -6.79 3.46 -1.80
C VAL A 55 -7.09 4.87 -2.30
N LEU A 56 -7.12 5.87 -1.43
CA LEU A 56 -7.18 7.26 -1.86
C LEU A 56 -5.89 7.61 -2.62
N ARG A 57 -6.03 8.44 -3.63
CA ARG A 57 -4.91 8.82 -4.50
C ARG A 57 -3.85 9.61 -3.73
N ASP A 58 -2.63 9.10 -3.74
CA ASP A 58 -1.49 9.55 -2.96
C ASP A 58 -0.30 9.90 -3.87
N TYR A 59 0.58 10.72 -3.37
CA TYR A 59 1.79 11.14 -4.08
C TYR A 59 3.02 10.65 -3.33
N PRO A 60 3.73 9.66 -3.90
CA PRO A 60 4.87 9.02 -3.25
C PRO A 60 6.05 9.97 -3.03
N CYS A 61 6.76 9.78 -1.90
CA CYS A 61 7.89 10.60 -1.46
C CYS A 61 9.25 9.94 -1.72
N GLU A 62 9.35 8.97 -2.62
CA GLU A 62 10.62 8.32 -2.97
C GLU A 62 11.62 9.31 -3.59
N PRO A 63 12.90 9.30 -3.18
CA PRO A 63 13.92 10.24 -3.65
C PRO A 63 14.02 10.36 -5.16
N GLN A 64 13.81 9.24 -5.88
CA GLN A 64 13.87 9.25 -7.36
C GLN A 64 12.75 10.11 -7.97
N ILE A 65 11.57 10.18 -7.33
CA ILE A 65 10.45 11.01 -7.76
C ILE A 65 10.72 12.46 -7.40
N LEU A 66 11.14 12.70 -6.15
CA LEU A 66 11.42 14.04 -5.65
C LEU A 66 12.51 14.71 -6.48
N GLN A 67 13.61 14.02 -6.76
CA GLN A 67 14.70 14.50 -7.56
C GLN A 67 14.30 14.74 -9.03
N LYS A 68 13.57 13.80 -9.63
CA LYS A 68 13.14 13.87 -11.03
C LYS A 68 12.28 15.10 -11.32
N PHE A 69 11.45 15.50 -10.39
CA PHE A 69 10.48 16.58 -10.58
C PHE A 69 10.84 17.85 -9.80
N ASN A 70 11.98 17.87 -9.12
CA ASN A 70 12.46 18.97 -8.28
C ASN A 70 11.40 19.43 -7.25
N ILE A 71 10.85 18.48 -6.50
CA ILE A 71 9.82 18.70 -5.48
C ILE A 71 10.26 18.11 -4.15
N THR A 72 9.68 18.56 -3.05
CA THR A 72 9.99 18.08 -1.70
C THR A 72 9.02 17.01 -1.22
N ALA A 73 9.38 16.27 -0.16
CA ALA A 73 8.46 15.34 0.50
C ALA A 73 7.24 16.09 1.06
N LYS A 74 7.43 17.30 1.60
CA LYS A 74 6.32 18.13 2.09
C LYS A 74 5.33 18.50 0.98
N ASP A 75 5.81 18.85 -0.21
CA ASP A 75 4.94 19.13 -1.36
C ASP A 75 4.07 17.90 -1.70
N GLN A 76 4.66 16.71 -1.70
CA GLN A 76 3.92 15.47 -1.97
C GLN A 76 2.92 15.13 -0.85
N ILE A 77 3.26 15.40 0.40
CA ILE A 77 2.36 15.20 1.55
C ILE A 77 1.14 16.14 1.43
N HIS A 78 1.34 17.43 1.15
CA HIS A 78 0.25 18.37 0.93
C HIS A 78 -0.62 17.97 -0.27
N ARG A 79 -0.01 17.64 -1.41
CA ARG A 79 -0.75 17.13 -2.58
C ARG A 79 -1.56 15.87 -2.25
N THR A 80 -1.03 14.99 -1.41
CA THR A 80 -1.74 13.79 -0.95
C THR A 80 -2.96 14.17 -0.13
N LEU A 81 -2.82 15.07 0.85
CA LEU A 81 -3.90 15.54 1.69
C LEU A 81 -5.00 16.21 0.85
N GLU A 82 -4.64 17.17 0.01
CA GLU A 82 -5.58 17.90 -0.85
C GLU A 82 -6.35 16.95 -1.77
N HIS A 83 -5.65 15.98 -2.36
CA HIS A 83 -6.29 14.98 -3.24
C HIS A 83 -7.19 14.04 -2.45
N HIS A 84 -6.82 13.65 -1.22
CA HIS A 84 -7.68 12.85 -0.36
C HIS A 84 -8.99 13.58 -0.07
N ILE A 85 -8.94 14.85 0.31
CA ILE A 85 -10.13 15.68 0.60
C ILE A 85 -11.03 15.74 -0.64
N LYS A 86 -10.47 16.15 -1.78
CA LYS A 86 -11.20 16.26 -3.05
C LYS A 86 -11.82 14.93 -3.50
N LEU A 87 -11.07 13.84 -3.38
CA LEU A 87 -11.55 12.52 -3.81
C LEU A 87 -12.65 11.99 -2.87
N LEU A 88 -12.60 12.35 -1.58
CA LEU A 88 -13.63 12.00 -0.61
C LEU A 88 -14.95 12.76 -0.87
N GLU A 89 -14.89 14.02 -1.26
CA GLU A 89 -16.08 14.78 -1.66
C GLU A 89 -16.76 14.11 -2.87
N LEU A 90 -15.98 13.73 -3.88
CA LEU A 90 -16.51 13.03 -5.04
C LEU A 90 -17.02 11.62 -4.70
N TYR A 91 -16.33 10.92 -3.81
CA TYR A 91 -16.74 9.61 -3.31
C TYR A 91 -18.13 9.64 -2.66
N GLU A 92 -18.42 10.66 -1.85
CA GLU A 92 -19.71 10.86 -1.20
C GLU A 92 -20.80 11.15 -2.24
N GLN A 93 -20.53 12.04 -3.21
CA GLN A 93 -21.47 12.37 -4.29
C GLN A 93 -21.84 11.16 -5.16
N LEU A 94 -20.89 10.25 -5.36
CA LEU A 94 -21.09 9.06 -6.21
C LEU A 94 -21.65 7.85 -5.46
N GLU A 95 -21.88 7.94 -4.14
CA GLU A 95 -22.41 6.87 -3.30
C GLU A 95 -21.66 5.53 -3.47
N ILE A 96 -20.33 5.59 -3.48
CA ILE A 96 -19.48 4.40 -3.63
C ILE A 96 -19.55 3.55 -2.35
N LYS A 97 -19.82 2.26 -2.48
CA LYS A 97 -19.92 1.34 -1.33
C LYS A 97 -18.59 0.88 -0.77
N ALA A 98 -17.53 0.86 -1.60
CA ALA A 98 -16.19 0.49 -1.17
C ALA A 98 -15.66 1.47 -0.12
N GLN A 99 -14.93 0.98 0.88
CA GLN A 99 -14.38 1.83 1.93
C GLN A 99 -13.06 2.46 1.47
N PRO A 100 -12.91 3.79 1.60
CA PRO A 100 -11.65 4.47 1.26
C PRO A 100 -10.56 4.23 2.32
N ILE A 101 -9.33 4.10 1.85
CA ILE A 101 -8.13 3.95 2.68
C ILE A 101 -7.21 5.16 2.42
N PRO A 102 -7.10 6.12 3.35
CA PRO A 102 -6.10 7.18 3.30
C PRO A 102 -4.68 6.64 3.39
N VAL A 103 -3.72 7.33 2.78
CA VAL A 103 -2.32 6.93 2.76
C VAL A 103 -1.46 7.99 3.44
N ILE A 104 -0.81 7.63 4.52
CA ILE A 104 0.23 8.44 5.16
C ILE A 104 1.50 8.32 4.30
N GLN A 105 2.02 9.46 3.85
CA GLN A 105 3.20 9.55 3.00
C GLN A 105 4.38 10.19 3.73
N GLY A 106 5.60 9.81 3.33
CA GLY A 106 6.84 10.36 3.83
C GLY A 106 8.04 9.58 3.31
N TRP A 107 9.23 10.14 3.47
CA TRP A 107 10.47 9.40 3.22
C TRP A 107 11.30 9.27 4.50
N GLU A 108 11.59 10.36 5.19
CA GLU A 108 12.19 10.32 6.52
C GLU A 108 11.10 10.18 7.59
N ILE A 109 11.46 9.75 8.80
CA ILE A 109 10.51 9.57 9.90
C ILE A 109 9.73 10.86 10.18
N GLN A 110 10.40 11.99 10.13
CA GLN A 110 9.80 13.30 10.35
C GLN A 110 8.74 13.66 9.32
N ASP A 111 8.87 13.17 8.09
CA ASP A 111 7.84 13.38 7.05
C ASP A 111 6.56 12.63 7.40
N TYR A 112 6.68 11.39 7.89
CA TYR A 112 5.50 10.59 8.31
C TYR A 112 4.81 11.23 9.51
N LEU A 113 5.56 11.70 10.49
CA LEU A 113 5.02 12.41 11.64
C LEU A 113 4.28 13.68 11.20
N TYR A 114 4.89 14.48 10.33
CA TYR A 114 4.27 15.65 9.75
C TYR A 114 2.97 15.32 8.99
N CYS A 115 2.97 14.26 8.18
CA CYS A 115 1.77 13.82 7.48
C CYS A 115 0.66 13.39 8.45
N ILE A 116 1.01 12.70 9.54
CA ILE A 116 0.06 12.29 10.58
C ILE A 116 -0.56 13.52 11.27
N ASP A 117 0.24 14.52 11.60
CA ASP A 117 -0.26 15.74 12.23
C ASP A 117 -1.24 16.48 11.32
N LEU A 118 -0.92 16.65 10.03
CA LEU A 118 -1.84 17.18 9.04
C LEU A 118 -3.14 16.36 8.94
N PHE A 119 -3.04 15.03 8.99
CA PHE A 119 -4.21 14.16 8.95
C PHE A 119 -5.07 14.27 10.22
N LYS A 120 -4.45 14.51 11.40
CA LYS A 120 -5.14 14.82 12.66
C LYS A 120 -5.89 16.14 12.55
N GLU A 121 -5.21 17.20 12.09
CA GLU A 121 -5.77 18.55 11.92
C GLU A 121 -7.00 18.57 10.98
N HIS A 122 -6.96 17.77 9.91
CA HIS A 122 -8.05 17.67 8.94
C HIS A 122 -9.06 16.54 9.26
N GLY A 123 -8.97 15.94 10.45
CA GLY A 123 -9.94 14.96 10.93
C GLY A 123 -9.87 13.58 10.28
N LEU A 124 -8.90 13.32 9.39
CA LEU A 124 -8.79 12.04 8.68
C LEU A 124 -8.49 10.88 9.64
N ILE A 125 -7.66 11.10 10.68
CA ILE A 125 -7.36 10.07 11.70
C ILE A 125 -8.60 9.67 12.49
N ASN A 126 -9.52 10.61 12.72
CA ASN A 126 -10.77 10.33 13.45
C ASN A 126 -11.84 9.68 12.57
N ARG A 127 -11.83 9.99 11.28
CA ARG A 127 -12.82 9.54 10.30
C ARG A 127 -12.61 8.08 9.88
N PHE A 128 -11.35 7.60 9.79
CA PHE A 128 -11.03 6.29 9.23
C PHE A 128 -10.50 5.32 10.26
N ASN A 129 -10.90 4.04 10.11
CA ASN A 129 -10.42 2.92 10.91
C ASN A 129 -9.42 2.03 10.15
N TYR A 130 -9.11 2.37 8.90
CA TYR A 130 -8.14 1.67 8.09
C TYR A 130 -7.33 2.71 7.30
N ILE A 131 -6.03 2.74 7.54
CA ILE A 131 -5.08 3.71 6.98
C ILE A 131 -3.88 2.93 6.45
N ALA A 132 -3.26 3.42 5.38
CA ALA A 132 -2.07 2.82 4.81
C ALA A 132 -0.82 3.68 5.00
N ILE A 133 0.35 3.03 4.97
CA ILE A 133 1.68 3.68 4.90
C ILE A 133 2.19 3.53 3.48
N GLY A 134 2.46 4.65 2.81
CA GLY A 134 3.09 4.71 1.50
C GLY A 134 4.61 4.84 1.56
N SER A 135 5.25 4.90 0.39
CA SER A 135 6.71 5.06 0.21
C SER A 135 7.58 4.05 1.00
N THR A 136 7.06 2.83 1.20
CA THR A 136 7.78 1.72 1.86
C THR A 136 8.38 0.72 0.86
N CYS A 137 7.91 0.71 -0.39
CA CYS A 137 8.18 -0.38 -1.34
C CYS A 137 9.61 -0.42 -1.88
N ARG A 138 10.32 0.70 -1.98
CA ARG A 138 11.68 0.79 -2.57
C ARG A 138 12.80 1.01 -1.56
N ARG A 139 12.51 0.81 -0.30
CA ARG A 139 13.54 0.93 0.74
C ARG A 139 14.47 -0.28 0.74
N HIS A 140 15.78 -0.02 0.70
CA HIS A 140 16.79 -1.07 0.75
C HIS A 140 17.00 -1.59 2.17
N GLN A 141 16.96 -0.71 3.16
CA GLN A 141 17.25 -1.03 4.56
C GLN A 141 16.00 -1.54 5.29
N VAL A 142 16.06 -2.80 5.71
CA VAL A 142 14.99 -3.47 6.47
C VAL A 142 14.70 -2.74 7.78
N LYS A 143 15.73 -2.38 8.54
CA LYS A 143 15.60 -1.72 9.85
C LYS A 143 14.89 -0.37 9.76
N THR A 144 15.21 0.44 8.75
CA THR A 144 14.55 1.74 8.53
C THR A 144 13.05 1.56 8.26
N THR A 145 12.69 0.59 7.42
CA THR A 145 11.26 0.31 7.15
C THR A 145 10.54 -0.18 8.41
N GLN A 146 11.18 -1.02 9.21
CA GLN A 146 10.64 -1.47 10.49
C GLN A 146 10.40 -0.30 11.45
N GLN A 147 11.38 0.58 11.58
CA GLN A 147 11.28 1.75 12.45
C GLN A 147 10.14 2.69 12.01
N ILE A 148 9.99 2.97 10.71
CA ILE A 148 8.90 3.78 10.19
C ILE A 148 7.54 3.16 10.56
N ILE A 149 7.36 1.86 10.33
CA ILE A 149 6.09 1.19 10.64
C ILE A 149 5.78 1.29 12.14
N LEU A 150 6.76 1.07 13.01
CA LEU A 150 6.59 1.16 14.46
C LEU A 150 6.27 2.58 14.90
N THR A 151 7.01 3.58 14.41
CA THR A 151 6.74 4.99 14.72
C THR A 151 5.33 5.40 14.27
N VAL A 152 4.93 5.07 13.05
CA VAL A 152 3.57 5.36 12.57
C VAL A 152 2.52 4.64 13.42
N ARG A 153 2.79 3.40 13.86
CA ARG A 153 1.86 2.67 14.74
C ARG A 153 1.70 3.34 16.11
N GLU A 154 2.79 3.84 16.69
CA GLU A 154 2.78 4.52 17.98
C GLU A 154 1.97 5.82 17.94
N GLU A 155 2.03 6.55 16.83
CA GLU A 155 1.33 7.83 16.63
C GLU A 155 -0.17 7.69 16.31
N LEU A 156 -0.61 6.51 15.92
CA LEU A 156 -2.00 6.27 15.54
C LEU A 156 -2.80 5.59 16.67
N PRO A 157 -4.07 5.92 16.86
CA PRO A 157 -4.95 5.19 17.76
C PRO A 157 -4.97 3.69 17.49
N SER A 158 -5.03 2.87 18.53
CA SER A 158 -5.01 1.39 18.44
C SER A 158 -6.14 0.80 17.59
N ARG A 159 -7.30 1.49 17.52
CA ARG A 159 -8.44 1.09 16.68
C ARG A 159 -8.13 1.10 15.18
N ILE A 160 -7.12 1.85 14.75
CA ILE A 160 -6.79 1.97 13.33
C ILE A 160 -6.05 0.71 12.86
N LYS A 161 -6.64 0.03 11.87
CA LYS A 161 -6.00 -1.01 11.10
C LYS A 161 -4.95 -0.38 10.20
N LEU A 162 -3.72 -0.90 10.22
CA LEU A 162 -2.61 -0.34 9.46
C LEU A 162 -2.25 -1.27 8.31
N HIS A 163 -2.19 -0.73 7.09
CA HIS A 163 -1.65 -1.40 5.90
C HIS A 163 -0.29 -0.84 5.55
N ALA A 164 0.64 -1.67 5.10
CA ALA A 164 1.92 -1.19 4.60
C ALA A 164 2.15 -1.68 3.16
N PHE A 165 2.33 -0.72 2.22
CA PHE A 165 2.51 -1.02 0.80
C PHE A 165 3.90 -1.54 0.48
N GLY A 166 3.97 -2.58 -0.37
CA GLY A 166 5.21 -3.07 -0.98
C GLY A 166 6.25 -3.60 -0.02
N VAL A 167 5.87 -4.09 1.15
CA VAL A 167 6.78 -4.50 2.22
C VAL A 167 7.47 -5.83 1.89
N LYS A 168 8.78 -5.91 2.10
CA LYS A 168 9.55 -7.15 1.98
C LYS A 168 9.24 -8.10 3.13
N LEU A 169 9.24 -9.43 2.88
CA LEU A 169 9.07 -10.44 3.94
C LEU A 169 10.11 -10.31 5.08
N SER A 170 11.32 -9.84 4.77
CA SER A 170 12.36 -9.60 5.77
C SER A 170 11.98 -8.50 6.78
N VAL A 171 11.16 -7.53 6.38
CA VAL A 171 10.63 -6.50 7.28
C VAL A 171 9.62 -7.11 8.25
N LEU A 172 8.77 -8.01 7.75
CA LEU A 172 7.76 -8.70 8.55
C LEU A 172 8.34 -9.76 9.50
N ASN A 173 9.63 -10.08 9.39
CA ASN A 173 10.34 -11.00 10.30
C ASN A 173 10.69 -10.34 11.65
N ASN A 174 10.00 -9.31 12.03
CA ASN A 174 10.07 -8.65 13.33
C ASN A 174 8.68 -8.73 13.96
N LYS A 175 8.57 -9.32 15.16
CA LYS A 175 7.29 -9.58 15.81
C LYS A 175 6.51 -8.29 16.09
N ALA A 176 7.19 -7.23 16.56
CA ALA A 176 6.54 -5.95 16.83
C ALA A 176 5.95 -5.33 15.54
N VAL A 177 6.68 -5.41 14.42
CA VAL A 177 6.18 -4.95 13.11
C VAL A 177 5.01 -5.80 12.64
N TRP A 178 5.11 -7.12 12.80
CA TRP A 178 4.04 -8.05 12.44
C TRP A 178 2.74 -7.71 13.18
N ASP A 179 2.83 -7.48 14.50
CA ASP A 179 1.69 -7.16 15.34
C ASP A 179 1.12 -5.75 15.11
N SER A 180 1.95 -4.85 14.59
CA SER A 180 1.56 -3.47 14.25
C SER A 180 0.72 -3.37 12.99
N LEU A 181 0.77 -4.38 12.11
CA LEU A 181 0.11 -4.35 10.81
C LEU A 181 -1.14 -5.23 10.79
N TYR A 182 -2.23 -4.69 10.27
CA TYR A 182 -3.41 -5.47 9.92
C TYR A 182 -3.20 -6.21 8.58
N SER A 183 -2.52 -5.58 7.64
CA SER A 183 -2.20 -6.17 6.33
C SER A 183 -0.97 -5.53 5.70
N ALA A 184 -0.37 -6.24 4.76
CA ALA A 184 0.70 -5.75 3.90
C ALA A 184 0.61 -6.40 2.53
N ASP A 185 1.15 -5.74 1.50
CA ASP A 185 1.29 -6.31 0.17
C ASP A 185 2.76 -6.39 -0.26
N SER A 186 3.03 -7.14 -1.31
CA SER A 186 4.34 -7.17 -1.94
C SER A 186 4.26 -7.67 -3.38
N SER A 187 4.88 -6.94 -4.29
CA SER A 187 5.06 -7.36 -5.69
C SER A 187 6.45 -7.97 -5.97
N ALA A 188 7.25 -8.23 -4.94
CA ALA A 188 8.63 -8.72 -5.09
C ALA A 188 8.75 -10.01 -5.91
N TRP A 189 7.81 -10.94 -5.76
CA TRP A 189 7.76 -12.19 -6.52
C TRP A 189 7.59 -11.94 -8.02
N ASN A 190 6.74 -10.99 -8.42
CA ASN A 190 6.49 -10.68 -9.82
C ASN A 190 7.65 -9.91 -10.45
N PHE A 191 8.25 -8.99 -9.70
CA PHE A 191 9.44 -8.27 -10.15
C PHE A 191 10.60 -9.23 -10.44
N ILE A 192 10.87 -10.18 -9.54
CA ILE A 192 11.90 -11.20 -9.70
C ILE A 192 11.59 -12.10 -10.92
N ALA A 193 10.33 -12.50 -11.11
CA ALA A 193 9.94 -13.32 -12.25
C ALA A 193 10.18 -12.61 -13.59
N ARG A 194 9.79 -11.35 -13.71
CA ARG A 194 10.04 -10.54 -14.91
C ARG A 194 11.52 -10.39 -15.21
N TRP A 195 12.32 -10.11 -14.19
CA TRP A 195 13.76 -9.94 -14.35
C TRP A 195 14.46 -11.22 -14.77
N LYS A 196 14.06 -12.37 -14.22
CA LYS A 196 14.54 -13.69 -14.64
C LYS A 196 14.13 -14.01 -16.07
N SER A 197 12.89 -13.74 -16.48
CA SER A 197 12.42 -14.03 -17.83
C SER A 197 13.18 -13.27 -18.90
N LEU A 198 13.57 -12.03 -18.64
CA LEU A 198 14.42 -11.24 -19.55
C LEU A 198 15.81 -11.83 -19.77
N ARG A 199 16.33 -12.61 -18.80
CA ARG A 199 17.66 -13.24 -18.87
C ARG A 199 17.65 -14.65 -19.42
N THR A 200 16.53 -15.36 -19.34
CA THR A 200 16.47 -16.79 -19.64
C THR A 200 15.56 -17.13 -20.81
N SER A 201 14.93 -16.14 -21.45
CA SER A 201 13.91 -16.33 -22.51
C SER A 201 12.75 -17.27 -22.10
N ASN A 202 12.58 -17.54 -20.82
CA ASN A 202 11.53 -18.40 -20.30
C ASN A 202 10.17 -17.68 -20.27
N ASN A 203 9.09 -18.48 -20.30
CA ASN A 203 7.73 -17.95 -20.23
C ASN A 203 7.51 -17.18 -18.90
N THR A 204 7.28 -15.87 -19.01
CA THR A 204 7.09 -14.96 -17.86
C THR A 204 5.91 -15.37 -16.98
N LEU A 205 4.81 -15.90 -17.56
CA LEU A 205 3.64 -16.34 -16.81
C LEU A 205 3.96 -17.55 -15.92
N GLN A 206 4.67 -18.54 -16.45
CA GLN A 206 5.07 -19.73 -15.69
C GLN A 206 6.05 -19.38 -14.57
N LEU A 207 7.02 -18.47 -14.83
CA LEU A 207 7.93 -17.98 -13.81
C LEU A 207 7.20 -17.21 -12.72
N SER A 208 6.25 -16.35 -13.10
CA SER A 208 5.44 -15.58 -12.15
C SER A 208 4.60 -16.50 -11.27
N TYR A 209 3.98 -17.54 -11.83
CA TYR A 209 3.23 -18.55 -11.08
C TYR A 209 4.11 -19.27 -10.06
N ASN A 210 5.26 -19.79 -10.48
CA ASN A 210 6.18 -20.50 -9.61
C ASN A 210 6.70 -19.58 -8.47
N MET A 211 7.08 -18.35 -8.79
CA MET A 211 7.54 -17.37 -7.81
C MET A 211 6.44 -16.97 -6.82
N ALA A 212 5.20 -16.83 -7.27
CA ALA A 212 4.05 -16.58 -6.40
C ALA A 212 3.81 -17.73 -5.43
N LYS A 213 3.87 -18.99 -5.92
CA LYS A 213 3.73 -20.19 -5.09
C LYS A 213 4.82 -20.27 -4.01
N ASP A 214 6.08 -20.05 -4.39
CA ASP A 214 7.21 -20.03 -3.44
C ASP A 214 7.06 -18.92 -2.41
N TYR A 215 6.55 -17.75 -2.84
CA TYR A 215 6.31 -16.63 -1.96
C TYR A 215 5.20 -16.93 -0.93
N LEU A 216 4.12 -17.57 -1.35
CA LEU A 216 3.04 -18.02 -0.44
C LEU A 216 3.56 -19.01 0.61
N ILE A 217 4.41 -19.96 0.22
CA ILE A 217 5.03 -20.91 1.16
C ILE A 217 5.85 -20.15 2.22
N LYS A 218 6.60 -19.12 1.81
CA LYS A 218 7.37 -18.27 2.74
C LYS A 218 6.48 -17.49 3.70
N ILE A 219 5.35 -16.97 3.21
CA ILE A 219 4.35 -16.27 4.05
C ILE A 219 3.78 -17.25 5.09
N GLU A 220 3.39 -18.45 4.69
CA GLU A 220 2.82 -19.43 5.63
C GLU A 220 3.85 -19.90 6.70
N LYS A 221 5.11 -20.04 6.32
CA LYS A 221 6.19 -20.30 7.29
C LYS A 221 6.34 -19.14 8.28
N LEU A 222 6.34 -17.90 7.78
CA LEU A 222 6.45 -16.70 8.61
C LEU A 222 5.28 -16.59 9.59
N LYS A 223 4.05 -16.83 9.15
CA LYS A 223 2.86 -16.84 10.02
C LYS A 223 3.01 -17.85 11.16
N LYS A 224 3.49 -19.07 10.87
CA LYS A 224 3.72 -20.08 11.91
C LYS A 224 4.73 -19.61 12.95
N ILE A 225 5.84 -19.01 12.53
CA ILE A 225 6.88 -18.47 13.42
C ILE A 225 6.29 -17.35 14.30
N MET A 226 5.59 -16.38 13.71
CA MET A 226 5.05 -15.24 14.44
C MET A 226 3.96 -15.66 15.45
N ASN A 227 3.12 -16.64 15.10
CA ASN A 227 2.09 -17.17 15.98
C ASN A 227 2.68 -18.03 17.13
N SER A 228 3.76 -18.79 16.87
CA SER A 228 4.43 -19.56 17.91
C SER A 228 5.11 -18.69 18.99
N GLN A 229 5.59 -17.50 18.61
CA GLN A 229 6.14 -16.55 19.56
C GLN A 229 5.10 -15.97 20.52
N LEU A 230 3.82 -15.92 20.15
CA LEU A 230 2.72 -15.54 21.04
C LEU A 230 2.49 -16.57 22.17
N SER A 231 2.61 -17.86 21.87
CA SER A 231 2.39 -18.91 22.88
C SER A 231 3.48 -18.96 23.97
N LEU A 232 4.68 -18.47 23.70
CA LEU A 232 5.78 -18.41 24.66
C LEU A 232 5.65 -17.25 25.67
N PHE A 233 4.89 -16.21 25.35
CA PHE A 233 4.66 -15.07 26.23
C PHE A 233 3.36 -15.16 27.04
N CYS A 234 2.43 -16.01 26.66
CA CYS A 234 1.18 -16.24 27.40
C CYS A 234 1.31 -17.25 28.56
N ASN A 235 2.47 -17.89 28.74
CA ASN A 235 2.74 -18.89 29.78
C ASN A 235 3.68 -18.38 30.89
N LYS A 236 3.66 -17.08 31.18
CA LYS A 236 4.36 -16.51 32.34
C LYS A 236 3.39 -15.78 33.26
#